data_75a3d48ef8c3dd099e69278174fa6f9a
#
_entry.id   75a3d48ef8c3dd099e69278174fa6f9a
#
_cell.length_a   1.000
_cell.length_b   1.000
_cell.length_c   1.000
_cell.angle_alpha   90.00
_cell.angle_beta   90.00
_cell.angle_gamma   90.00
#
_symmetry.space_group_name_H-M   'P 1'
#
loop_
_entity.id
_entity.type
_entity.pdbx_description
1 polymer ?
#
loop_
_entity_poly.entity_id
_entity_poly.type
_entity_poly.pdbx_seq_one_letter_code
_entity_poly.pdbx_strand_id
1 'polypeptide(L)'
;MKNRLQRFLNITAAFWSMGLLGFNDLHQNQAFAQNNDLLLSDPMFTEEMVPLSRVPNYRDRMREIIEELADYAATRNKNFAVLARPGFELLRWDQREFILAEAKRQENMMLPEDAITPLKEPMRRFIQAIDGIALNNQYCGEGRSTDELMIYKRMGVSLFSVEHCGTEAAAFGALEQSSAVGIVSHVDADEADIFGDIPNWRPMNENSNNIETLDDVQNVLVATQSRPYGSRGDWLLAIGQTNYDAVVIDAFYNGKEALTEDEVHSLKFKELGSRRLAIAWLDISYAADDRYYWEREWEVGTPSWIVGRHPERPGTYAVEYWHPRWKSIIGTYFKGLMDLGFDGVILNGTDAYLRFEAMTPLDPL
;
A
#
# COMPACT_ATOMS: atom_id res chain seq x y z
N MET A 1 21.56 10.01 1.98
CA MET A 1 21.97 10.13 3.40
C MET A 1 21.40 11.36 4.11
N LYS A 2 21.22 12.52 3.47
CA LYS A 2 20.61 13.71 4.09
C LYS A 2 19.14 13.51 4.49
N ASN A 3 18.33 12.85 3.66
CA ASN A 3 16.88 12.71 3.91
C ASN A 3 16.54 11.83 5.11
N ARG A 4 17.23 10.70 5.34
CA ARG A 4 16.92 9.82 6.50
C ARG A 4 17.36 10.44 7.84
N LEU A 5 18.43 11.22 7.89
CA LEU A 5 18.84 11.92 9.11
C LEU A 5 17.91 13.09 9.45
N GLN A 6 17.38 13.78 8.46
CA GLN A 6 16.44 14.89 8.63
C GLN A 6 15.06 14.40 9.08
N ARG A 7 14.66 13.18 8.67
CA ARG A 7 13.47 12.50 9.18
C ARG A 7 13.53 12.25 10.68
N PHE A 8 14.71 11.92 11.23
CA PHE A 8 14.89 11.68 12.67
C PHE A 8 14.59 12.91 13.53
N LEU A 9 14.95 14.09 13.08
CA LEU A 9 14.75 15.36 13.82
C LEU A 9 13.30 15.86 13.75
N ASN A 10 12.59 15.60 12.65
CA ASN A 10 11.22 16.06 12.46
C ASN A 10 10.19 15.18 13.20
N ILE A 11 10.47 13.87 13.38
CA ILE A 11 9.56 12.94 14.07
C ILE A 11 9.41 13.27 15.55
N THR A 12 10.49 13.66 16.23
CA THR A 12 10.46 14.00 17.66
C THR A 12 9.59 15.21 17.98
N ALA A 13 9.49 16.19 17.09
CA ALA A 13 8.68 17.40 17.32
C ALA A 13 7.17 17.16 17.06
N ALA A 14 6.82 16.28 16.15
CA ALA A 14 5.43 16.02 15.74
C ALA A 14 4.63 15.17 16.75
N PHE A 15 5.31 14.30 17.52
CA PHE A 15 4.63 13.41 18.49
C PHE A 15 3.99 14.15 19.68
N TRP A 16 4.46 15.35 20.00
CA TRP A 16 3.87 16.15 21.11
C TRP A 16 2.50 16.76 20.76
N SER A 17 2.19 16.94 19.48
CA SER A 17 0.93 17.54 19.03
C SER A 17 -0.18 16.52 18.72
N MET A 18 0.13 15.21 18.60
CA MET A 18 -0.81 14.17 18.22
C MET A 18 -1.70 13.62 19.35
N GLY A 19 -1.43 13.98 20.59
CA GLY A 19 -2.18 13.44 21.74
C GLY A 19 -3.65 13.85 21.86
N LEU A 20 -4.14 14.74 20.98
CA LEU A 20 -5.46 15.37 21.10
C LEU A 20 -6.42 15.14 19.92
N LEU A 21 -6.02 14.47 18.83
CA LEU A 21 -6.85 14.36 17.62
C LEU A 21 -7.54 13.00 17.44
N GLY A 22 -7.54 12.12 18.43
CA GLY A 22 -7.94 10.70 18.30
C GLY A 22 -9.43 10.36 18.46
N PHE A 23 -10.38 11.29 18.53
CA PHE A 23 -11.72 10.96 19.03
C PHE A 23 -12.89 10.99 18.03
N ASN A 24 -12.71 11.21 16.74
CA ASN A 24 -13.86 11.46 15.84
C ASN A 24 -14.18 10.39 14.79
N ASP A 25 -13.54 9.22 14.75
CA ASP A 25 -13.71 8.26 13.64
C ASP A 25 -14.59 7.03 13.95
N LEU A 26 -15.78 7.24 14.53
CA LEU A 26 -16.76 6.15 14.70
C LEU A 26 -17.54 5.79 13.41
N HIS A 27 -17.43 6.57 12.33
CA HIS A 27 -18.30 6.41 11.16
C HIS A 27 -17.71 5.62 9.98
N GLN A 28 -16.39 5.44 9.87
CA GLN A 28 -15.80 4.71 8.73
C GLN A 28 -15.93 3.19 8.80
N ASN A 29 -16.19 2.60 9.97
CA ASN A 29 -16.36 1.14 10.10
C ASN A 29 -17.72 0.62 9.60
N GLN A 30 -18.69 1.49 9.28
CA GLN A 30 -20.03 1.03 8.88
C GLN A 30 -20.15 0.58 7.42
N ALA A 31 -19.35 1.10 6.52
CA ALA A 31 -19.43 0.70 5.10
C ALA A 31 -18.90 -0.73 4.86
N PHE A 32 -17.92 -1.19 5.64
CA PHE A 32 -17.41 -2.56 5.57
C PHE A 32 -18.32 -3.59 6.25
N ALA A 33 -19.14 -3.16 7.22
CA ALA A 33 -20.02 -4.07 7.96
C ALA A 33 -21.21 -4.59 7.13
N GLN A 34 -21.63 -3.85 6.09
CA GLN A 34 -22.80 -4.25 5.28
C GLN A 34 -22.54 -5.40 4.30
N ASN A 35 -21.27 -5.70 3.95
CA ASN A 35 -20.94 -6.84 3.09
C ASN A 35 -20.56 -8.11 3.87
N ASN A 36 -20.65 -8.11 5.20
CA ASN A 36 -20.23 -9.22 6.05
C ASN A 36 -21.25 -10.36 6.18
N ASP A 37 -22.50 -10.21 5.74
CA ASP A 37 -23.50 -11.28 5.85
C ASP A 37 -23.16 -12.56 5.05
N LEU A 38 -22.26 -12.45 4.07
CA LEU A 38 -21.75 -13.60 3.30
C LEU A 38 -20.58 -14.33 3.99
N LEU A 39 -19.92 -13.70 4.99
CA LEU A 39 -18.77 -14.30 5.68
C LEU A 39 -19.17 -15.06 6.95
N LEU A 40 -20.35 -14.79 7.49
CA LEU A 40 -20.86 -15.43 8.74
C LEU A 40 -21.51 -16.78 8.52
N SER A 41 -21.64 -17.24 7.26
CA SER A 41 -22.23 -18.55 6.94
C SER A 41 -21.22 -19.69 6.87
N ASP A 42 -19.93 -19.47 7.14
CA ASP A 42 -18.92 -20.52 7.11
C ASP A 42 -18.93 -21.29 8.45
N PRO A 43 -19.28 -22.61 8.47
CA PRO A 43 -19.49 -23.37 9.70
C PRO A 43 -18.23 -23.66 10.52
N MET A 44 -17.09 -23.04 10.20
CA MET A 44 -15.82 -23.27 10.88
C MET A 44 -15.57 -22.35 12.09
N PHE A 45 -16.47 -21.41 12.39
CA PHE A 45 -16.33 -20.52 13.54
C PHE A 45 -17.22 -20.97 14.69
N THR A 46 -16.71 -21.88 15.54
CA THR A 46 -17.26 -22.05 16.88
C THR A 46 -16.84 -20.87 17.74
N GLU A 47 -17.81 -20.27 18.45
CA GLU A 47 -17.65 -19.13 19.38
C GLU A 47 -16.77 -19.46 20.61
N GLU A 48 -15.57 -19.93 20.43
CA GLU A 48 -14.63 -19.99 21.53
C GLU A 48 -13.97 -18.60 21.60
N MET A 49 -14.45 -17.76 22.53
CA MET A 49 -13.90 -16.41 22.74
C MET A 49 -12.41 -16.52 23.05
N VAL A 50 -11.59 -16.16 22.07
CA VAL A 50 -10.14 -16.10 22.25
C VAL A 50 -9.84 -14.97 23.26
N PRO A 51 -9.09 -15.22 24.34
CA PRO A 51 -8.69 -14.15 25.27
C PRO A 51 -8.04 -13.01 24.52
N LEU A 52 -8.37 -11.76 24.85
CA LEU A 52 -7.88 -10.56 24.16
C LEU A 52 -6.36 -10.51 24.05
N SER A 53 -5.65 -10.98 25.07
CA SER A 53 -4.19 -11.09 25.08
C SER A 53 -3.62 -12.02 23.99
N ARG A 54 -4.42 -12.96 23.51
CA ARG A 54 -4.06 -13.92 22.46
C ARG A 54 -4.51 -13.47 21.07
N VAL A 55 -5.35 -12.46 20.97
CA VAL A 55 -5.76 -11.90 19.66
C VAL A 55 -4.55 -11.21 19.03
N PRO A 56 -4.17 -11.55 17.77
CA PRO A 56 -3.06 -10.90 17.10
C PRO A 56 -3.36 -9.42 16.84
N ASN A 57 -2.35 -8.57 16.97
CA ASN A 57 -2.40 -7.23 16.39
C ASN A 57 -2.09 -7.35 14.88
N TYR A 58 -3.12 -7.42 14.07
CA TYR A 58 -2.96 -7.60 12.63
C TYR A 58 -2.32 -6.39 11.94
N ARG A 59 -2.53 -5.17 12.47
CA ARG A 59 -1.88 -3.96 11.94
C ARG A 59 -0.36 -3.99 12.16
N ASP A 60 0.09 -4.44 13.33
CA ASP A 60 1.52 -4.61 13.58
C ASP A 60 2.12 -5.70 12.68
N ARG A 61 1.39 -6.80 12.44
CA ARG A 61 1.81 -7.81 11.46
C ARG A 61 1.95 -7.24 10.05
N MET A 62 1.09 -6.29 9.68
CA MET A 62 1.19 -5.60 8.38
C MET A 62 2.39 -4.64 8.36
N ARG A 63 2.61 -3.88 9.43
CA ARG A 63 3.81 -3.04 9.55
C ARG A 63 5.08 -3.87 9.46
N GLU A 64 5.15 -5.00 10.17
CA GLU A 64 6.31 -5.91 10.18
C GLU A 64 6.71 -6.38 8.78
N ILE A 65 5.77 -6.86 7.95
CA ILE A 65 6.13 -7.32 6.60
C ILE A 65 6.61 -6.17 5.71
N ILE A 66 6.01 -4.99 5.83
CA ILE A 66 6.43 -3.80 5.08
C ILE A 66 7.82 -3.35 5.54
N GLU A 67 8.07 -3.29 6.85
CA GLU A 67 9.37 -2.94 7.44
C GLU A 67 10.47 -3.91 6.97
N GLU A 68 10.22 -5.22 6.98
CA GLU A 68 11.17 -6.24 6.50
C GLU A 68 11.55 -6.03 5.03
N LEU A 69 10.56 -5.74 4.16
CA LEU A 69 10.81 -5.47 2.75
C LEU A 69 11.58 -4.15 2.55
N ALA A 70 11.22 -3.10 3.28
CA ALA A 70 11.89 -1.82 3.23
C ALA A 70 13.33 -1.86 3.74
N ASP A 71 13.57 -2.61 4.82
CA ASP A 71 14.93 -2.83 5.34
C ASP A 71 15.78 -3.62 4.33
N TYR A 72 15.22 -4.66 3.72
CA TYR A 72 15.91 -5.38 2.66
C TYR A 72 16.25 -4.46 1.47
N ALA A 73 15.31 -3.64 1.02
CA ALA A 73 15.56 -2.66 -0.04
C ALA A 73 16.71 -1.72 0.32
N ALA A 74 16.70 -1.19 1.54
CA ALA A 74 17.70 -0.24 2.02
C ALA A 74 19.11 -0.83 2.08
N THR A 75 19.26 -2.15 2.30
CA THR A 75 20.57 -2.83 2.28
C THR A 75 21.12 -2.96 0.87
N ARG A 76 20.27 -3.09 -0.15
CA ARG A 76 20.65 -3.29 -1.55
C ARG A 76 20.77 -1.98 -2.33
N ASN A 77 19.78 -1.13 -2.21
CA ASN A 77 19.70 0.16 -2.90
C ASN A 77 18.99 1.19 -2.02
N LYS A 78 19.74 2.14 -1.49
CA LYS A 78 19.22 3.18 -0.59
C LYS A 78 18.23 4.15 -1.25
N ASN A 79 18.21 4.18 -2.58
CA ASN A 79 17.32 5.03 -3.36
C ASN A 79 16.08 4.28 -3.85
N PHE A 80 15.97 2.98 -3.57
CA PHE A 80 14.77 2.22 -3.90
C PHE A 80 13.61 2.67 -3.04
N ALA A 81 12.56 3.18 -3.66
CA ALA A 81 11.42 3.74 -2.96
C ALA A 81 10.42 2.64 -2.55
N VAL A 82 9.93 2.69 -1.32
CA VAL A 82 8.90 1.79 -0.80
C VAL A 82 7.68 2.60 -0.37
N LEU A 83 6.56 2.39 -1.07
CA LEU A 83 5.29 3.03 -0.78
C LEU A 83 4.26 1.99 -0.32
N ALA A 84 3.39 2.34 0.63
CA ALA A 84 2.30 1.49 1.10
C ALA A 84 0.94 2.00 0.59
N ARG A 85 0.08 1.10 0.08
CA ARG A 85 -1.28 1.43 -0.39
C ARG A 85 -2.32 0.45 0.19
N PRO A 86 -3.40 0.96 0.82
CA PRO A 86 -3.70 2.35 1.19
C PRO A 86 -2.99 2.88 2.44
N GLY A 87 -2.18 2.18 3.11
CA GLY A 87 -1.22 2.42 4.19
C GLY A 87 -1.45 3.52 5.25
N PHE A 88 -2.38 4.45 5.05
CA PHE A 88 -2.51 5.63 5.92
C PHE A 88 -2.86 5.25 7.37
N GLU A 89 -3.75 4.28 7.59
CA GLU A 89 -4.16 3.84 8.92
C GLU A 89 -3.02 3.18 9.71
N LEU A 90 -2.00 2.70 9.01
CA LEU A 90 -0.80 2.13 9.65
C LEU A 90 0.15 3.20 10.21
N LEU A 91 -0.03 4.48 9.82
CA LEU A 91 0.75 5.61 10.35
C LEU A 91 0.33 6.01 11.76
N ARG A 92 -0.76 5.49 12.26
CA ARG A 92 -1.31 5.82 13.58
C ARG A 92 -1.76 4.59 14.34
N TRP A 93 -1.91 4.72 15.64
CA TRP A 93 -2.59 3.75 16.49
C TRP A 93 -4.08 4.00 16.49
N ASP A 94 -4.85 2.92 16.54
CA ASP A 94 -6.28 2.99 16.75
C ASP A 94 -6.69 2.45 18.14
N GLN A 95 -7.99 2.52 18.41
CA GLN A 95 -8.55 2.05 19.68
C GLN A 95 -8.36 0.54 19.87
N ARG A 96 -8.46 -0.26 18.79
CA ARG A 96 -8.27 -1.72 18.85
C ARG A 96 -6.86 -2.07 19.30
N GLU A 97 -5.86 -1.42 18.71
CA GLU A 97 -4.44 -1.65 19.05
C GLU A 97 -4.17 -1.31 20.52
N PHE A 98 -4.79 -0.23 21.02
CA PHE A 98 -4.69 0.16 22.42
C PHE A 98 -5.29 -0.90 23.34
N ILE A 99 -6.51 -1.41 23.04
CA ILE A 99 -7.18 -2.45 23.82
C ILE A 99 -6.34 -3.73 23.88
N LEU A 100 -5.80 -4.18 22.73
CA LEU A 100 -4.98 -5.39 22.67
C LEU A 100 -3.67 -5.23 23.45
N ALA A 101 -3.04 -4.06 23.38
CA ALA A 101 -1.82 -3.79 24.14
C ALA A 101 -2.07 -3.75 25.63
N GLU A 102 -3.17 -3.15 26.08
CA GLU A 102 -3.56 -3.10 27.48
C GLU A 102 -3.90 -4.51 28.01
N ALA A 103 -4.61 -5.33 27.25
CA ALA A 103 -4.90 -6.72 27.63
C ALA A 103 -3.61 -7.55 27.82
N LYS A 104 -2.65 -7.40 26.91
CA LYS A 104 -1.33 -8.04 27.06
C LYS A 104 -0.56 -7.53 28.27
N ARG A 105 -0.62 -6.23 28.55
CA ARG A 105 0.02 -5.63 29.72
C ARG A 105 -0.57 -6.20 31.02
N GLN A 106 -1.89 -6.32 31.09
CA GLN A 106 -2.57 -6.88 32.28
C GLN A 106 -2.23 -8.35 32.51
N GLU A 107 -2.14 -9.16 31.45
CA GLU A 107 -1.72 -10.57 31.56
C GLU A 107 -0.25 -10.69 32.02
N ASN A 108 0.61 -9.78 31.58
CA ASN A 108 2.05 -9.77 31.87
C ASN A 108 2.44 -8.87 33.05
N MET A 109 1.55 -8.64 34.03
CA MET A 109 1.79 -7.76 35.19
C MET A 109 3.05 -8.09 36.01
N MET A 110 3.76 -9.18 35.70
CA MET A 110 5.07 -9.54 36.30
C MET A 110 6.27 -9.06 35.46
N LEU A 111 6.06 -8.46 34.29
CA LEU A 111 7.18 -7.92 33.52
C LEU A 111 7.57 -6.53 34.02
N PRO A 112 8.86 -6.21 34.18
CA PRO A 112 9.30 -4.88 34.56
C PRO A 112 8.84 -3.86 33.50
N GLU A 113 8.56 -2.64 33.95
CA GLU A 113 7.99 -1.55 33.12
C GLU A 113 8.88 -1.18 31.91
N ASP A 114 10.19 -1.42 32.03
CA ASP A 114 11.19 -1.26 30.97
C ASP A 114 11.17 -2.36 29.87
N ALA A 115 10.50 -3.51 30.15
CA ALA A 115 10.28 -4.56 29.16
C ALA A 115 9.06 -4.28 28.25
N ILE A 116 8.29 -3.23 28.52
CA ILE A 116 7.12 -2.83 27.73
C ILE A 116 7.63 -1.97 26.55
N THR A 117 7.59 -2.53 25.35
CA THR A 117 7.82 -1.75 24.14
C THR A 117 6.88 -0.55 24.13
N PRO A 118 7.40 0.70 23.99
CA PRO A 118 6.54 1.87 23.95
C PRO A 118 5.45 1.70 22.88
N LEU A 119 4.20 1.94 23.26
CA LEU A 119 3.02 1.73 22.41
C LEU A 119 3.13 2.38 21.01
N LYS A 120 3.91 3.44 20.87
CA LYS A 120 4.11 4.18 19.61
C LYS A 120 5.32 3.71 18.80
N GLU A 121 6.11 2.75 19.29
CA GLU A 121 7.33 2.32 18.62
C GLU A 121 7.09 1.61 17.28
N PRO A 122 6.12 0.68 17.13
CA PRO A 122 5.84 0.05 15.84
C PRO A 122 5.46 1.07 14.77
N MET A 123 4.61 2.04 15.10
CA MET A 123 4.21 3.11 14.20
C MET A 123 5.42 3.99 13.79
N ARG A 124 6.29 4.34 14.74
CA ARG A 124 7.48 5.14 14.45
C ARG A 124 8.44 4.40 13.51
N ARG A 125 8.67 3.11 13.73
CA ARG A 125 9.50 2.29 12.84
C ARG A 125 8.92 2.22 11.44
N PHE A 126 7.61 2.00 11.33
CA PHE A 126 6.91 1.98 10.05
C PHE A 126 7.07 3.30 9.27
N ILE A 127 6.83 4.46 9.91
CA ILE A 127 7.03 5.78 9.29
C ILE A 127 8.47 5.98 8.81
N GLN A 128 9.45 5.43 9.53
CA GLN A 128 10.86 5.53 9.15
C GLN A 128 11.25 4.56 8.03
N ALA A 129 10.56 3.44 7.90
CA ALA A 129 10.86 2.40 6.93
C ALA A 129 10.35 2.78 5.53
N ILE A 130 9.16 3.38 5.42
CA ILE A 130 8.55 3.73 4.15
C ILE A 130 9.02 5.09 3.61
N ASP A 131 8.95 5.26 2.30
CA ASP A 131 9.21 6.53 1.61
C ASP A 131 7.94 7.29 1.28
N GLY A 132 6.81 6.61 1.15
CA GLY A 132 5.53 7.23 0.85
C GLY A 132 4.32 6.36 1.13
N ILE A 133 3.16 7.01 1.01
CA ILE A 133 1.83 6.40 1.09
C ILE A 133 1.05 6.75 -0.17
N ALA A 134 0.38 5.77 -0.74
CA ALA A 134 -0.62 6.01 -1.78
C ALA A 134 -2.03 5.88 -1.18
N LEU A 135 -2.75 7.00 -1.14
CA LEU A 135 -4.14 7.09 -0.67
C LEU A 135 -5.10 6.53 -1.71
N ASN A 136 -6.28 6.10 -1.29
CA ASN A 136 -7.38 5.71 -2.19
C ASN A 136 -8.46 6.78 -2.14
N ASN A 137 -8.91 7.25 -3.31
CA ASN A 137 -10.07 8.14 -3.48
C ASN A 137 -10.08 9.32 -2.49
N GLN A 138 -8.93 9.97 -2.32
CA GLN A 138 -8.77 11.11 -1.41
C GLN A 138 -9.61 12.31 -1.83
N TYR A 139 -9.80 12.48 -3.14
CA TYR A 139 -10.50 13.62 -3.73
C TYR A 139 -11.81 13.24 -4.45
N CYS A 140 -11.93 11.99 -4.88
CA CYS A 140 -13.12 11.45 -5.54
C CYS A 140 -13.97 10.57 -4.63
N GLY A 141 -13.64 10.46 -3.36
CA GLY A 141 -14.36 9.72 -2.31
C GLY A 141 -14.38 10.47 -0.99
N GLU A 142 -14.55 9.74 0.10
CA GLU A 142 -14.48 10.28 1.45
C GLU A 142 -13.01 10.45 1.87
N GLY A 143 -12.43 11.58 1.51
CA GLY A 143 -11.03 11.91 1.79
C GLY A 143 -10.81 12.40 3.22
N ARG A 144 -9.54 12.43 3.60
CA ARG A 144 -9.07 12.97 4.88
C ARG A 144 -8.88 14.47 4.80
N SER A 145 -8.86 15.11 5.97
CA SER A 145 -8.56 16.54 6.00
C SER A 145 -7.13 16.83 5.53
N THR A 146 -6.96 17.93 4.82
CA THR A 146 -5.63 18.37 4.37
C THR A 146 -4.66 18.58 5.53
N ASP A 147 -5.13 19.07 6.67
CA ASP A 147 -4.29 19.31 7.85
C ASP A 147 -3.69 18.00 8.39
N GLU A 148 -4.50 16.93 8.43
CA GLU A 148 -4.05 15.59 8.83
C GLU A 148 -2.97 15.06 7.87
N LEU A 149 -3.19 15.15 6.57
CA LEU A 149 -2.22 14.72 5.55
C LEU A 149 -0.91 15.49 5.65
N MET A 150 -0.96 16.79 5.88
CA MET A 150 0.22 17.64 5.98
C MET A 150 1.09 17.34 7.20
N ILE A 151 0.56 16.72 8.26
CA ILE A 151 1.36 16.25 9.40
C ILE A 151 2.40 15.21 8.90
N TYR A 152 1.94 14.19 8.18
CA TYR A 152 2.82 13.12 7.70
C TYR A 152 3.77 13.58 6.61
N LYS A 153 3.32 14.47 5.73
CA LYS A 153 4.18 15.12 4.74
C LYS A 153 5.35 15.87 5.41
N ARG A 154 5.09 16.62 6.50
CA ARG A 154 6.15 17.26 7.29
C ARG A 154 7.09 16.26 7.97
N MET A 155 6.65 15.05 8.24
CA MET A 155 7.49 13.96 8.75
C MET A 155 8.34 13.29 7.65
N GLY A 156 8.23 13.74 6.40
CA GLY A 156 9.01 13.25 5.27
C GLY A 156 8.38 12.04 4.57
N VAL A 157 7.09 11.76 4.78
CA VAL A 157 6.35 10.76 4.03
C VAL A 157 5.81 11.41 2.77
N SER A 158 6.21 10.93 1.59
CA SER A 158 5.67 11.39 0.31
C SER A 158 4.23 10.88 0.16
N LEU A 159 3.33 11.77 -0.24
CA LEU A 159 1.91 11.44 -0.39
C LEU A 159 1.53 11.37 -1.87
N PHE A 160 0.98 10.24 -2.23
CA PHE A 160 0.36 9.96 -3.52
C PHE A 160 -1.11 9.67 -3.31
N SER A 161 -1.92 9.82 -4.36
CA SER A 161 -3.28 9.28 -4.33
C SER A 161 -3.64 8.62 -5.65
N VAL A 162 -4.56 7.69 -5.57
CA VAL A 162 -5.12 6.96 -6.71
C VAL A 162 -6.63 7.15 -6.65
N GLU A 163 -7.16 7.81 -7.65
CA GLU A 163 -8.52 8.32 -7.68
C GLU A 163 -9.34 7.64 -8.78
N HIS A 164 -10.54 7.19 -8.44
CA HIS A 164 -11.56 6.70 -9.37
C HIS A 164 -12.74 7.66 -9.32
N CYS A 165 -12.88 8.51 -10.33
CA CYS A 165 -13.71 9.70 -10.25
C CYS A 165 -15.03 9.58 -11.01
N GLY A 166 -15.23 8.55 -11.82
CA GLY A 166 -16.47 8.31 -12.59
C GLY A 166 -16.71 9.29 -13.74
N THR A 167 -16.03 10.44 -13.80
CA THR A 167 -16.11 11.42 -14.90
C THR A 167 -14.78 12.16 -15.07
N GLU A 168 -14.50 12.61 -16.31
CA GLU A 168 -13.32 13.44 -16.60
C GLU A 168 -13.32 14.75 -15.81
N ALA A 169 -14.47 15.40 -15.64
CA ALA A 169 -14.58 16.66 -14.89
C ALA A 169 -14.20 16.48 -13.41
N ALA A 170 -14.62 15.38 -12.77
CA ALA A 170 -14.23 15.05 -11.40
C ALA A 170 -12.74 14.69 -11.33
N ALA A 171 -12.20 13.95 -12.31
CA ALA A 171 -10.79 13.61 -12.42
C ALA A 171 -9.91 14.88 -12.50
N PHE A 172 -10.26 15.85 -13.35
CA PHE A 172 -9.53 17.13 -13.41
C PHE A 172 -9.63 17.92 -12.11
N GLY A 173 -10.82 17.96 -11.48
CA GLY A 173 -10.99 18.59 -10.17
C GLY A 173 -10.12 17.98 -9.08
N ALA A 174 -9.98 16.64 -9.07
CA ALA A 174 -9.09 15.92 -8.16
C ALA A 174 -7.62 16.26 -8.39
N LEU A 175 -7.18 16.33 -9.66
CA LEU A 175 -5.81 16.74 -10.02
C LEU A 175 -5.49 18.18 -9.55
N GLU A 176 -6.42 19.13 -9.74
CA GLU A 176 -6.23 20.51 -9.29
C GLU A 176 -6.13 20.58 -7.76
N GLN A 177 -7.03 19.92 -7.04
CA GLN A 177 -7.03 19.92 -5.58
C GLN A 177 -5.76 19.27 -5.00
N SER A 178 -5.35 18.12 -5.52
CA SER A 178 -4.16 17.42 -5.06
C SER A 178 -2.88 18.21 -5.33
N SER A 179 -2.77 18.79 -6.53
CA SER A 179 -1.63 19.62 -6.92
C SER A 179 -1.50 20.85 -6.05
N ALA A 180 -2.62 21.50 -5.68
CA ALA A 180 -2.63 22.70 -4.83
C ALA A 180 -2.00 22.46 -3.44
N VAL A 181 -2.05 21.22 -2.93
CA VAL A 181 -1.46 20.83 -1.64
C VAL A 181 -0.18 19.98 -1.79
N GLY A 182 0.26 19.81 -3.05
CA GLY A 182 1.49 19.07 -3.37
C GLY A 182 1.37 17.56 -3.10
N ILE A 183 0.21 16.98 -3.32
CA ILE A 183 -0.02 15.53 -3.37
C ILE A 183 -0.02 15.12 -4.84
N VAL A 184 0.69 14.05 -5.17
CA VAL A 184 0.81 13.54 -6.54
C VAL A 184 -0.28 12.53 -6.78
N SER A 185 -1.19 12.80 -7.73
CA SER A 185 -2.35 11.94 -7.98
C SER A 185 -2.31 11.29 -9.35
N HIS A 186 -2.66 10.00 -9.38
CA HIS A 186 -3.22 9.35 -10.55
C HIS A 186 -4.74 9.46 -10.49
N VAL A 187 -5.34 9.79 -11.62
CA VAL A 187 -6.80 9.87 -11.72
C VAL A 187 -7.28 9.01 -12.87
N ASP A 188 -8.33 8.25 -12.59
CA ASP A 188 -9.07 7.48 -13.58
C ASP A 188 -10.48 8.08 -13.70
N ALA A 189 -10.96 8.25 -14.93
CA ALA A 189 -12.32 8.73 -15.17
C ALA A 189 -13.37 7.63 -14.91
N ASP A 190 -12.96 6.37 -14.90
CA ASP A 190 -13.82 5.24 -14.59
C ASP A 190 -13.91 5.00 -13.07
N GLU A 191 -14.99 4.38 -12.62
CA GLU A 191 -15.19 4.00 -11.22
C GLU A 191 -14.50 2.67 -10.86
N ALA A 192 -14.03 1.92 -11.85
CA ALA A 192 -13.45 0.60 -11.65
C ALA A 192 -11.96 0.66 -11.32
N ASP A 193 -11.54 -0.05 -10.28
CA ASP A 193 -10.12 -0.20 -9.86
C ASP A 193 -9.35 -1.13 -10.84
N ILE A 194 -9.29 -0.76 -12.13
CA ILE A 194 -8.74 -1.61 -13.19
C ILE A 194 -7.37 -1.13 -13.68
N PHE A 195 -7.01 0.14 -13.59
CA PHE A 195 -5.72 0.72 -14.00
C PHE A 195 -5.17 0.24 -15.35
N GLY A 196 -6.06 0.10 -16.35
CA GLY A 196 -5.70 -0.41 -17.68
C GLY A 196 -5.51 0.67 -18.71
N ASP A 197 -6.14 1.80 -18.53
CA ASP A 197 -6.19 2.86 -19.52
C ASP A 197 -5.15 3.95 -19.23
N ILE A 198 -4.47 4.38 -20.28
CA ILE A 198 -3.63 5.57 -20.24
C ILE A 198 -4.57 6.75 -20.55
N PRO A 199 -4.69 7.75 -19.65
CA PRO A 199 -5.52 8.91 -19.90
C PRO A 199 -5.18 9.57 -21.25
N ASN A 200 -6.20 9.99 -22.00
CA ASN A 200 -6.04 10.61 -23.33
C ASN A 200 -5.60 12.08 -23.28
N TRP A 201 -5.36 12.62 -22.07
CA TRP A 201 -4.86 13.97 -21.82
C TRP A 201 -3.40 13.95 -21.35
N ARG A 202 -2.74 15.10 -21.50
CA ARG A 202 -1.38 15.26 -21.00
C ARG A 202 -1.32 15.30 -19.48
N PRO A 203 -0.24 14.81 -18.86
CA PRO A 203 -0.07 14.91 -17.42
C PRO A 203 -0.18 16.36 -16.94
N MET A 204 -0.90 16.58 -15.85
CA MET A 204 -0.84 17.87 -15.16
C MET A 204 0.60 18.09 -14.67
N ASN A 205 1.14 19.31 -14.81
CA ASN A 205 2.52 19.66 -14.52
C ASN A 205 3.55 18.87 -15.36
N GLU A 206 3.18 18.53 -16.61
CA GLU A 206 4.12 17.91 -17.57
C GLU A 206 5.41 18.73 -17.64
N ASN A 207 6.53 18.06 -17.58
CA ASN A 207 7.85 18.68 -17.60
C ASN A 207 8.91 17.78 -18.25
N SER A 208 10.05 18.37 -18.61
CA SER A 208 11.22 17.68 -19.19
C SER A 208 12.36 17.44 -18.19
N ASN A 209 12.09 17.54 -16.88
CA ASN A 209 13.10 17.31 -15.85
C ASN A 209 13.47 15.82 -15.77
N ASN A 210 14.72 15.55 -15.41
CA ASN A 210 15.10 14.22 -14.95
C ASN A 210 14.61 14.01 -13.52
N ILE A 211 13.91 12.92 -13.30
CA ILE A 211 13.35 12.55 -11.99
C ILE A 211 14.26 11.49 -11.37
N GLU A 212 14.83 11.80 -10.22
CA GLU A 212 15.78 10.94 -9.51
C GLU A 212 15.19 10.37 -8.21
N THR A 213 14.26 11.09 -7.59
CA THR A 213 13.66 10.74 -6.29
C THR A 213 12.15 10.96 -6.30
N LEU A 214 11.43 10.40 -5.31
CA LEU A 214 9.99 10.65 -5.15
C LEU A 214 9.67 12.14 -4.94
N ASP A 215 10.57 12.90 -4.35
CA ASP A 215 10.38 14.33 -4.08
C ASP A 215 10.38 15.18 -5.38
N ASP A 216 10.95 14.64 -6.47
CA ASP A 216 10.98 15.30 -7.79
C ASP A 216 9.69 15.06 -8.59
N VAL A 217 8.87 14.06 -8.20
CA VAL A 217 7.68 13.63 -8.94
C VAL A 217 6.56 14.64 -8.80
N GLN A 218 6.00 15.12 -9.91
CA GLN A 218 4.87 16.04 -9.97
C GLN A 218 3.60 15.42 -10.55
N ASN A 219 3.74 14.30 -11.25
CA ASN A 219 2.62 13.56 -11.84
C ASN A 219 2.97 12.07 -11.95
N VAL A 220 1.96 11.21 -11.88
CA VAL A 220 2.11 9.76 -11.87
C VAL A 220 1.06 9.09 -12.75
N LEU A 221 1.45 8.06 -13.47
CA LEU A 221 0.57 7.13 -14.17
C LEU A 221 0.56 5.80 -13.43
N VAL A 222 -0.62 5.27 -13.13
CA VAL A 222 -0.79 3.88 -12.69
C VAL A 222 -1.39 3.08 -13.85
N ALA A 223 -0.64 2.11 -14.39
CA ALA A 223 -1.01 1.31 -15.56
C ALA A 223 -0.63 -0.16 -15.33
N THR A 224 -1.24 -0.77 -14.32
CA THR A 224 -0.90 -2.15 -13.90
C THR A 224 -1.59 -3.22 -14.73
N GLN A 225 -2.69 -2.88 -15.42
CA GLN A 225 -3.44 -3.83 -16.24
C GLN A 225 -2.97 -3.79 -17.69
N SER A 226 -2.40 -4.88 -18.16
CA SER A 226 -1.91 -5.01 -19.54
C SER A 226 -2.88 -5.69 -20.52
N ARG A 227 -4.00 -6.25 -20.02
CA ARG A 227 -4.98 -7.00 -20.84
C ARG A 227 -5.60 -6.22 -22.00
N PRO A 228 -5.84 -4.89 -21.92
CA PRO A 228 -6.37 -4.13 -23.05
C PRO A 228 -5.44 -4.10 -24.27
N TYR A 229 -4.16 -4.39 -24.09
CA TYR A 229 -3.16 -4.30 -25.15
C TYR A 229 -2.96 -5.63 -25.89
N GLY A 230 -2.84 -5.56 -27.20
CA GLY A 230 -2.71 -6.74 -28.07
C GLY A 230 -1.42 -7.53 -27.89
N SER A 231 -0.36 -6.87 -27.42
CA SER A 231 0.92 -7.49 -27.12
C SER A 231 1.65 -6.76 -25.99
N ARG A 232 2.65 -7.43 -25.38
CA ARG A 232 3.54 -6.83 -24.38
C ARG A 232 4.26 -5.59 -24.96
N GLY A 233 4.68 -5.66 -26.22
CA GLY A 233 5.31 -4.53 -26.90
C GLY A 233 4.39 -3.33 -27.07
N ASP A 234 3.10 -3.55 -27.39
CA ASP A 234 2.13 -2.46 -27.52
C ASP A 234 1.87 -1.78 -26.16
N TRP A 235 1.78 -2.55 -25.08
CA TRP A 235 1.63 -2.02 -23.72
C TRP A 235 2.83 -1.15 -23.31
N LEU A 236 4.05 -1.68 -23.48
CA LEU A 236 5.26 -0.95 -23.12
C LEU A 236 5.44 0.30 -24.00
N LEU A 237 5.12 0.21 -25.30
CA LEU A 237 5.16 1.35 -26.22
C LEU A 237 4.18 2.45 -25.78
N ALA A 238 2.93 2.07 -25.45
CA ALA A 238 1.92 3.03 -25.01
C ALA A 238 2.36 3.79 -23.74
N ILE A 239 2.95 3.09 -22.76
CA ILE A 239 3.51 3.72 -21.56
C ILE A 239 4.72 4.60 -21.94
N GLY A 240 5.60 4.10 -22.83
CA GLY A 240 6.80 4.80 -23.30
C GLY A 240 6.49 6.12 -24.00
N GLN A 241 5.34 6.25 -24.65
CA GLN A 241 4.84 7.45 -25.32
C GLN A 241 4.18 8.47 -24.39
N THR A 242 4.45 8.40 -23.09
CA THR A 242 3.92 9.35 -22.08
C THR A 242 5.04 10.13 -21.41
N ASN A 243 4.69 11.31 -20.87
CA ASN A 243 5.63 12.20 -20.18
C ASN A 243 5.41 12.25 -18.66
N TYR A 244 4.79 11.23 -18.06
CA TYR A 244 4.66 11.13 -16.61
C TYR A 244 6.03 11.03 -15.92
N ASP A 245 6.17 11.69 -14.78
CA ASP A 245 7.37 11.67 -13.93
C ASP A 245 7.60 10.33 -13.25
N ALA A 246 6.53 9.63 -12.95
CA ALA A 246 6.57 8.26 -12.47
C ALA A 246 5.52 7.39 -13.18
N VAL A 247 5.87 6.14 -13.45
CA VAL A 247 4.93 5.13 -13.93
C VAL A 247 4.91 3.95 -12.97
N VAL A 248 3.71 3.52 -12.60
CA VAL A 248 3.50 2.37 -11.73
C VAL A 248 2.90 1.25 -12.55
N ILE A 249 3.60 0.14 -12.65
CA ILE A 249 3.22 -0.99 -13.52
C ILE A 249 3.36 -2.33 -12.81
N ASP A 250 2.66 -3.34 -13.33
CA ASP A 250 2.92 -4.73 -13.00
C ASP A 250 4.24 -5.19 -13.66
N ALA A 251 5.04 -5.98 -12.96
CA ALA A 251 6.25 -6.60 -13.52
C ALA A 251 5.96 -7.77 -14.47
N PHE A 252 4.68 -8.12 -14.66
CA PHE A 252 4.25 -9.23 -15.50
C PHE A 252 3.18 -8.78 -16.50
N TYR A 253 3.44 -8.99 -17.78
CA TYR A 253 2.41 -8.87 -18.80
C TYR A 253 1.36 -9.97 -18.63
N ASN A 254 0.08 -9.59 -18.56
CA ASN A 254 -1.05 -10.49 -18.31
C ASN A 254 -0.88 -11.42 -17.08
N GLY A 255 -0.15 -10.94 -16.06
CA GLY A 255 0.09 -11.68 -14.83
C GLY A 255 1.09 -12.83 -14.93
N LYS A 256 1.58 -13.18 -16.13
CA LYS A 256 2.34 -14.41 -16.41
C LYS A 256 3.73 -14.19 -16.96
N GLU A 257 3.89 -13.24 -17.88
CA GLU A 257 5.14 -13.03 -18.61
C GLU A 257 5.94 -11.92 -17.94
N ALA A 258 6.99 -12.28 -17.21
CA ALA A 258 7.87 -11.31 -16.57
C ALA A 258 8.50 -10.36 -17.59
N LEU A 259 8.60 -9.08 -17.24
CA LEU A 259 9.39 -8.11 -17.98
C LEU A 259 10.89 -8.45 -17.85
N THR A 260 11.66 -7.99 -18.81
CA THR A 260 13.13 -8.06 -18.78
C THR A 260 13.74 -6.77 -18.21
N GLU A 261 15.01 -6.82 -17.81
CA GLU A 261 15.76 -5.62 -17.35
C GLU A 261 15.76 -4.52 -18.40
N ASP A 262 15.95 -4.86 -19.69
CA ASP A 262 15.96 -3.90 -20.81
C ASP A 262 14.58 -3.24 -20.98
N GLU A 263 13.48 -3.99 -20.82
CA GLU A 263 12.14 -3.45 -20.88
C GLU A 263 11.87 -2.49 -19.73
N VAL A 264 12.21 -2.86 -18.49
CA VAL A 264 12.11 -1.96 -17.33
C VAL A 264 13.02 -0.75 -17.50
N HIS A 265 14.24 -0.93 -18.02
CA HIS A 265 15.14 0.19 -18.31
C HIS A 265 14.54 1.16 -19.33
N SER A 266 13.91 0.66 -20.39
CA SER A 266 13.25 1.50 -21.40
C SER A 266 12.13 2.37 -20.83
N LEU A 267 11.40 1.84 -19.86
CA LEU A 267 10.32 2.55 -19.18
C LEU A 267 10.79 3.69 -18.26
N LYS A 268 12.09 3.77 -17.96
CA LYS A 268 12.69 4.87 -17.19
C LYS A 268 12.87 6.16 -17.96
N PHE A 269 12.41 6.22 -19.20
CA PHE A 269 12.50 7.41 -20.02
C PHE A 269 11.10 7.87 -20.45
N LYS A 270 10.86 9.17 -20.35
CA LYS A 270 9.69 9.84 -20.90
C LYS A 270 9.75 9.86 -22.43
N GLU A 271 8.62 10.10 -23.10
CA GLU A 271 8.61 10.35 -24.56
C GLU A 271 9.61 11.45 -24.95
N LEU A 272 9.73 12.50 -24.14
CA LEU A 272 10.68 13.61 -24.34
C LEU A 272 12.16 13.24 -24.08
N GLY A 273 12.45 12.00 -23.67
CA GLY A 273 13.79 11.48 -23.46
C GLY A 273 14.40 11.76 -22.08
N SER A 274 13.77 12.54 -21.23
CA SER A 274 14.22 12.74 -19.84
C SER A 274 13.88 11.53 -18.95
N ARG A 275 14.64 11.35 -17.86
CA ARG A 275 14.45 10.25 -16.91
C ARG A 275 13.15 10.40 -16.12
N ARG A 276 12.48 9.29 -15.85
CA ARG A 276 11.37 9.14 -14.91
C ARG A 276 11.59 7.94 -13.98
N LEU A 277 10.77 7.80 -12.93
CA LEU A 277 10.79 6.63 -12.09
C LEU A 277 9.89 5.52 -12.65
N ALA A 278 10.41 4.30 -12.72
CA ALA A 278 9.67 3.07 -12.96
C ALA A 278 9.42 2.38 -11.61
N ILE A 279 8.16 2.33 -11.17
CA ILE A 279 7.74 1.80 -9.88
C ILE A 279 6.93 0.52 -10.13
N ALA A 280 7.25 -0.56 -9.41
CA ALA A 280 6.52 -1.80 -9.50
C ALA A 280 5.28 -1.80 -8.61
N TRP A 281 4.24 -2.52 -9.03
CA TRP A 281 3.09 -2.83 -8.19
C TRP A 281 3.23 -4.23 -7.62
N LEU A 282 3.04 -4.40 -6.31
CA LEU A 282 3.14 -5.69 -5.64
C LEU A 282 2.03 -5.86 -4.61
N ASP A 283 1.12 -6.79 -4.84
CA ASP A 283 0.14 -7.22 -3.84
C ASP A 283 0.82 -8.05 -2.75
N ILE A 284 0.80 -7.59 -1.49
CA ILE A 284 1.46 -8.28 -0.37
C ILE A 284 0.52 -9.10 0.50
N SER A 285 -0.78 -9.00 0.30
CA SER A 285 -1.82 -9.63 1.13
C SER A 285 -2.75 -10.55 0.34
N TYR A 286 -2.57 -10.58 -0.98
CA TYR A 286 -3.39 -11.37 -1.88
C TYR A 286 -2.52 -12.18 -2.82
N ALA A 287 -2.80 -13.49 -2.91
CA ALA A 287 -2.23 -14.36 -3.93
C ALA A 287 -3.11 -14.35 -5.18
N ALA A 288 -2.50 -14.42 -6.37
CA ALA A 288 -3.22 -14.53 -7.64
C ALA A 288 -2.86 -15.83 -8.36
N ASP A 289 -3.87 -16.50 -8.93
CA ASP A 289 -3.71 -17.83 -9.54
C ASP A 289 -3.08 -17.80 -10.94
N ASP A 290 -2.87 -16.60 -11.47
CA ASP A 290 -2.14 -16.38 -12.71
C ASP A 290 -0.63 -16.09 -12.52
N ARG A 291 -0.14 -16.07 -11.27
CA ARG A 291 1.24 -15.77 -10.95
C ARG A 291 2.14 -17.01 -10.97
N TYR A 292 3.42 -16.80 -11.24
CA TYR A 292 4.45 -17.84 -11.33
C TYR A 292 4.59 -18.71 -10.08
N TYR A 293 4.22 -18.19 -8.91
CA TYR A 293 4.33 -18.87 -7.62
C TYR A 293 3.11 -19.72 -7.29
N TRP A 294 2.03 -19.61 -8.07
CA TRP A 294 0.80 -20.36 -7.79
C TRP A 294 0.96 -21.85 -8.09
N GLU A 295 0.62 -22.69 -7.13
CA GLU A 295 0.62 -24.12 -7.28
C GLU A 295 -0.78 -24.61 -7.65
N ARG A 296 -0.87 -25.58 -8.54
CA ARG A 296 -2.13 -26.04 -9.13
C ARG A 296 -3.13 -26.56 -8.09
N GLU A 297 -2.62 -27.10 -6.99
CA GLU A 297 -3.39 -27.69 -5.90
C GLU A 297 -3.88 -26.65 -4.87
N TRP A 298 -3.51 -25.40 -5.04
CA TRP A 298 -3.88 -24.36 -4.09
C TRP A 298 -5.35 -23.96 -4.27
N GLU A 299 -6.04 -23.90 -3.14
CA GLU A 299 -7.41 -23.43 -3.01
C GLU A 299 -7.62 -22.82 -1.62
N VAL A 300 -8.79 -22.24 -1.37
CA VAL A 300 -9.12 -21.72 -0.02
C VAL A 300 -9.02 -22.85 1.00
N GLY A 301 -8.20 -22.66 2.04
CA GLY A 301 -7.92 -23.64 3.08
C GLY A 301 -6.79 -24.62 2.74
N THR A 302 -6.28 -24.63 1.50
CA THR A 302 -5.18 -25.49 1.09
C THR A 302 -4.18 -24.75 0.20
N PRO A 303 -3.02 -24.38 0.72
CA PRO A 303 -2.57 -24.51 2.11
C PRO A 303 -3.38 -23.60 3.07
N SER A 304 -3.30 -23.88 4.37
CA SER A 304 -4.14 -23.23 5.41
C SER A 304 -4.02 -21.70 5.46
N TRP A 305 -2.94 -21.13 4.99
CA TRP A 305 -2.73 -19.69 4.95
C TRP A 305 -3.46 -18.97 3.79
N ILE A 306 -4.11 -19.70 2.87
CA ILE A 306 -5.05 -19.14 1.90
C ILE A 306 -6.44 -19.14 2.54
N VAL A 307 -6.89 -17.97 3.01
CA VAL A 307 -8.04 -17.85 3.91
C VAL A 307 -9.35 -17.44 3.24
N GLY A 308 -9.33 -17.14 1.96
CA GLY A 308 -10.57 -16.77 1.26
C GLY A 308 -10.32 -16.21 -0.13
N ARG A 309 -11.41 -15.98 -0.88
CA ARG A 309 -11.37 -15.32 -2.19
C ARG A 309 -11.49 -13.81 -2.03
N HIS A 310 -10.90 -13.07 -2.95
CA HIS A 310 -11.17 -11.62 -3.05
C HIS A 310 -12.60 -11.43 -3.57
N PRO A 311 -13.42 -10.56 -2.96
CA PRO A 311 -14.83 -10.43 -3.36
C PRO A 311 -15.02 -9.90 -4.79
N GLU A 312 -14.16 -9.01 -5.24
CA GLU A 312 -14.29 -8.28 -6.50
C GLU A 312 -13.26 -8.68 -7.57
N ARG A 313 -12.20 -9.42 -7.20
CA ARG A 313 -11.14 -9.84 -8.13
C ARG A 313 -11.10 -11.36 -8.27
N PRO A 314 -11.76 -11.95 -9.30
CA PRO A 314 -11.68 -13.38 -9.58
C PRO A 314 -10.22 -13.84 -9.76
N GLY A 315 -9.89 -15.03 -9.28
CA GLY A 315 -8.52 -15.55 -9.34
C GLY A 315 -7.57 -14.97 -8.29
N THR A 316 -8.10 -14.12 -7.38
CA THR A 316 -7.31 -13.51 -6.30
C THR A 316 -7.79 -14.03 -4.94
N TYR A 317 -6.85 -14.33 -4.06
CA TYR A 317 -7.11 -15.00 -2.79
C TYR A 317 -6.45 -14.26 -1.63
N ALA A 318 -7.22 -13.99 -0.58
CA ALA A 318 -6.71 -13.44 0.66
C ALA A 318 -5.82 -14.45 1.38
N VAL A 319 -4.70 -13.99 1.90
CA VAL A 319 -3.72 -14.83 2.58
C VAL A 319 -3.38 -14.31 3.98
N GLU A 320 -2.92 -15.19 4.86
CA GLU A 320 -2.26 -14.78 6.09
C GLU A 320 -0.90 -14.16 5.74
N TYR A 321 -0.88 -12.85 5.47
CA TYR A 321 0.31 -12.14 4.98
C TYR A 321 1.52 -12.24 5.92
N TRP A 322 1.31 -12.58 7.19
CA TRP A 322 2.37 -12.86 8.18
C TRP A 322 2.88 -14.29 8.14
N HIS A 323 2.23 -15.19 7.35
CA HIS A 323 2.64 -16.60 7.29
C HIS A 323 4.04 -16.74 6.66
N PRO A 324 4.97 -17.52 7.26
CA PRO A 324 6.36 -17.61 6.78
C PRO A 324 6.49 -18.03 5.31
N ARG A 325 5.63 -18.95 4.84
CA ARG A 325 5.65 -19.39 3.44
C ARG A 325 5.28 -18.23 2.50
N TRP A 326 4.24 -17.45 2.84
CA TRP A 326 3.83 -16.31 2.06
C TRP A 326 4.91 -15.20 2.08
N LYS A 327 5.46 -14.88 3.24
CA LYS A 327 6.57 -13.92 3.37
C LYS A 327 7.77 -14.31 2.51
N SER A 328 8.10 -15.63 2.42
CA SER A 328 9.16 -16.12 1.53
C SER A 328 8.84 -15.92 0.05
N ILE A 329 7.58 -16.13 -0.38
CA ILE A 329 7.13 -15.88 -1.75
C ILE A 329 7.26 -14.40 -2.08
N ILE A 330 6.71 -13.53 -1.24
CA ILE A 330 6.76 -12.08 -1.43
C ILE A 330 8.20 -11.55 -1.39
N GLY A 331 9.04 -12.03 -0.48
CA GLY A 331 10.45 -11.66 -0.44
C GLY A 331 11.21 -12.03 -1.72
N THR A 332 10.90 -13.21 -2.30
CA THR A 332 11.47 -13.63 -3.59
C THR A 332 10.99 -12.75 -4.74
N TYR A 333 9.69 -12.41 -4.76
CA TYR A 333 9.11 -11.52 -5.76
C TYR A 333 9.73 -10.12 -5.66
N PHE A 334 9.76 -9.56 -4.45
CA PHE A 334 10.34 -8.25 -4.18
C PHE A 334 11.82 -8.16 -4.61
N LYS A 335 12.60 -9.21 -4.30
CA LYS A 335 13.98 -9.33 -4.78
C LYS A 335 14.04 -9.27 -6.31
N GLY A 336 13.16 -10.01 -6.99
CA GLY A 336 13.07 -10.00 -8.46
C GLY A 336 12.78 -8.62 -9.03
N LEU A 337 11.90 -7.81 -8.41
CA LEU A 337 11.63 -6.44 -8.81
C LEU A 337 12.88 -5.55 -8.74
N MET A 338 13.66 -5.70 -7.67
CA MET A 338 14.93 -4.98 -7.55
C MET A 338 15.96 -5.43 -8.58
N ASP A 339 16.01 -6.74 -8.88
CA ASP A 339 16.93 -7.31 -9.89
C ASP A 339 16.57 -6.85 -11.30
N LEU A 340 15.28 -6.68 -11.62
CA LEU A 340 14.79 -6.11 -12.87
C LEU A 340 15.11 -4.61 -13.02
N GLY A 341 15.56 -3.97 -11.93
CA GLY A 341 16.00 -2.59 -11.97
C GLY A 341 14.90 -1.55 -11.77
N PHE A 342 13.73 -1.89 -11.20
CA PHE A 342 12.76 -0.88 -10.80
C PHE A 342 13.36 0.13 -9.82
N ASP A 343 12.84 1.36 -9.81
CA ASP A 343 13.28 2.44 -8.92
C ASP A 343 12.55 2.41 -7.56
N GLY A 344 11.46 1.65 -7.47
CA GLY A 344 10.67 1.51 -6.26
C GLY A 344 9.51 0.53 -6.42
N VAL A 345 8.69 0.44 -5.38
CA VAL A 345 7.51 -0.42 -5.33
C VAL A 345 6.37 0.25 -4.59
N ILE A 346 5.14 0.05 -5.07
CA ILE A 346 3.92 0.22 -4.27
C ILE A 346 3.53 -1.16 -3.72
N LEU A 347 3.56 -1.30 -2.42
CA LEU A 347 3.04 -2.45 -1.69
C LEU A 347 1.54 -2.29 -1.52
N ASN A 348 0.76 -3.03 -2.32
CA ASN A 348 -0.69 -2.95 -2.35
C ASN A 348 -1.35 -3.96 -1.39
N GLY A 349 -2.58 -3.65 -0.94
CA GLY A 349 -3.35 -4.50 -0.04
C GLY A 349 -2.93 -4.38 1.43
N THR A 350 -2.35 -3.24 1.82
CA THR A 350 -1.89 -3.04 3.20
C THR A 350 -3.04 -2.85 4.20
N ASP A 351 -4.27 -2.76 3.74
CA ASP A 351 -5.51 -2.74 4.52
C ASP A 351 -6.12 -4.12 4.77
N ALA A 352 -5.52 -5.19 4.26
CA ALA A 352 -6.03 -6.55 4.43
C ALA A 352 -6.16 -6.99 5.92
N TYR A 353 -5.51 -6.31 6.85
CA TYR A 353 -5.70 -6.52 8.28
C TYR A 353 -7.16 -6.31 8.70
N LEU A 354 -7.93 -5.43 8.03
CA LEU A 354 -9.34 -5.19 8.30
C LEU A 354 -10.18 -6.47 8.19
N ARG A 355 -9.87 -7.33 7.22
CA ARG A 355 -10.53 -8.64 7.08
C ARG A 355 -10.34 -9.49 8.35
N PHE A 356 -9.13 -9.56 8.86
CA PHE A 356 -8.82 -10.38 10.04
C PHE A 356 -9.36 -9.74 11.32
N GLU A 357 -9.38 -8.42 11.40
CA GLU A 357 -10.02 -7.70 12.49
C GLU A 357 -11.54 -7.96 12.54
N ALA A 358 -12.19 -7.99 11.37
CA ALA A 358 -13.61 -8.32 11.26
C ALA A 358 -13.92 -9.78 11.67
N MET A 359 -12.98 -10.70 11.45
CA MET A 359 -13.11 -12.11 11.88
C MET A 359 -12.86 -12.32 13.38
N THR A 360 -12.27 -11.34 14.05
CA THR A 360 -11.97 -11.37 15.49
C THR A 360 -12.47 -10.09 16.15
N PRO A 361 -13.79 -9.83 16.16
CA PRO A 361 -14.32 -8.62 16.75
C PRO A 361 -13.93 -8.54 18.23
N LEU A 362 -13.65 -7.33 18.73
CA LEU A 362 -13.47 -7.08 20.14
C LEU A 362 -14.82 -6.67 20.70
N ASP A 363 -15.24 -7.25 21.82
CA ASP A 363 -16.43 -6.79 22.52
C ASP A 363 -16.27 -5.30 22.88
N PRO A 364 -17.27 -4.45 22.60
CA PRO A 364 -17.23 -3.07 23.06
C PRO A 364 -17.19 -3.08 24.60
N LEU A 365 -16.14 -2.50 25.17
CA LEU A 365 -16.00 -2.28 26.61
C LEU A 365 -17.04 -1.31 27.13
#